data_df9ec2b3ebfa305803fcac01342f7e16
#
_entry.id   df9ec2b3ebfa305803fcac01342f7e16
#
_cell.length_a   1.000
_cell.length_b   1.000
_cell.length_c   1.000
_cell.angle_alpha   90.00
_cell.angle_beta   90.00
_cell.angle_gamma   90.00
#
_symmetry.space_group_name_H-M   'P 1'
#
loop_
_entity.id
_entity.type
_entity.pdbx_description
1 polymer ?
#
loop_
_entity_poly.entity_id
_entity_poly.type
_entity_poly.pdbx_seq_one_letter_code
_entity_poly.pdbx_strand_id
1 'polypeptide(L)'
;GSISQSNFLGTGNKVSLGLTRSDYQSNYNFSFVDPYWTVDGVSLGYNAFYRATDYDKLDYDVSSYSVDSLGGGVNVGYPISETSRLNFGLSAQQDKLKTGSYTVEEIMEFIDKEGKNYTNFKASAGWSESTLNRGLMATRGHSQSLVLESTIPGSDLSFYRLDYSGQIFAPLTSNYTLRFHTDLGYAESYGSTSELPFYENYYAGGFNSVRGFKDSSLGPRSTPSKSDPDQKPLPFGGNVLIQGGVELLFPMPFVKDQRSLRTALF
;
A
#
# COMPACT_ATOMS: atom_id res chain seq x y z
N GLY A 1 14.22 -9.74 10.30
CA GLY A 1 13.44 -10.65 11.13
C GLY A 1 12.19 -10.00 11.68
N SER A 2 11.20 -10.79 12.04
CA SER A 2 9.98 -10.29 12.70
C SER A 2 9.60 -11.22 13.86
N ILE A 3 9.07 -10.63 14.91
CA ILE A 3 8.51 -11.34 16.06
C ILE A 3 7.07 -10.86 16.23
N SER A 4 6.14 -11.80 16.37
CA SER A 4 4.73 -11.50 16.62
C SER A 4 4.16 -12.45 17.65
N GLN A 5 3.42 -11.93 18.59
CA GLN A 5 2.71 -12.70 19.61
C GLN A 5 1.24 -12.29 19.66
N SER A 6 0.34 -13.24 19.43
CA SER A 6 -1.10 -12.98 19.34
C SER A 6 -1.83 -12.91 20.68
N ASN A 7 -1.19 -13.34 21.75
CA ASN A 7 -1.76 -13.32 23.10
C ASN A 7 -0.69 -12.88 24.09
N PHE A 8 -0.31 -11.61 23.95
CA PHE A 8 0.77 -11.03 24.73
C PHE A 8 0.44 -11.05 26.22
N LEU A 9 1.28 -11.73 27.00
CA LEU A 9 1.12 -11.93 28.44
C LEU A 9 -0.27 -12.45 28.88
N GLY A 10 -0.94 -13.20 28.01
CA GLY A 10 -2.27 -13.75 28.32
C GLY A 10 -3.42 -12.74 28.23
N THR A 11 -3.19 -11.54 27.71
CA THR A 11 -4.19 -10.47 27.62
C THR A 11 -5.11 -10.56 26.40
N GLY A 12 -4.79 -11.44 25.42
CA GLY A 12 -5.46 -11.49 24.11
C GLY A 12 -4.99 -10.42 23.14
N ASN A 13 -4.09 -9.54 23.55
CA ASN A 13 -3.55 -8.46 22.71
C ASN A 13 -2.46 -9.00 21.80
N LYS A 14 -2.37 -8.42 20.59
CA LYS A 14 -1.34 -8.76 19.61
C LYS A 14 -0.24 -7.71 19.63
N VAL A 15 1.00 -8.15 19.77
CA VAL A 15 2.19 -7.34 19.64
C VAL A 15 3.05 -7.85 18.50
N SER A 16 3.53 -6.95 17.66
CA SER A 16 4.43 -7.28 16.57
C SER A 16 5.59 -6.31 16.51
N LEU A 17 6.78 -6.84 16.30
CA LEU A 17 8.00 -6.08 16.07
C LEU A 17 8.65 -6.61 14.81
N GLY A 18 8.89 -5.74 13.84
CA GLY A 18 9.55 -6.06 12.58
C GLY A 18 10.84 -5.26 12.43
N LEU A 19 11.90 -5.94 12.01
CA LEU A 19 13.20 -5.36 11.71
C LEU A 19 13.67 -5.92 10.38
N THR A 20 13.78 -5.04 9.39
CA THR A 20 14.31 -5.41 8.07
C THR A 20 15.43 -4.45 7.70
N ARG A 21 16.55 -4.99 7.30
CA ARG A 21 17.68 -4.21 6.80
C ARG A 21 18.26 -4.89 5.57
N SER A 22 18.41 -4.12 4.50
CA SER A 22 19.09 -4.50 3.27
C SER A 22 19.97 -3.33 2.81
N ASP A 23 20.68 -3.50 1.71
CA ASP A 23 21.57 -2.45 1.18
C ASP A 23 20.81 -1.19 0.74
N TYR A 24 19.54 -1.33 0.36
CA TYR A 24 18.70 -0.22 -0.14
C TYR A 24 17.56 0.16 0.80
N GLN A 25 17.29 -0.63 1.84
CA GLN A 25 16.15 -0.38 2.73
C GLN A 25 16.46 -0.74 4.18
N SER A 26 16.04 0.13 5.07
CA SER A 26 15.92 -0.15 6.50
C SER A 26 14.47 0.10 6.91
N ASN A 27 13.84 -0.87 7.56
CA ASN A 27 12.47 -0.78 8.01
C ASN A 27 12.36 -1.36 9.42
N TYR A 28 11.92 -0.51 10.34
CA TYR A 28 11.65 -0.88 11.74
C TYR A 28 10.19 -0.54 12.01
N ASN A 29 9.43 -1.51 12.47
CA ASN A 29 8.03 -1.29 12.79
C ASN A 29 7.65 -1.96 14.11
N PHE A 30 6.78 -1.30 14.83
CA PHE A 30 6.14 -1.81 16.02
C PHE A 30 4.63 -1.66 15.86
N SER A 31 3.88 -2.66 16.28
CA SER A 31 2.43 -2.57 16.36
C SER A 31 1.90 -3.27 17.60
N PHE A 32 0.87 -2.67 18.17
CA PHE A 32 0.07 -3.22 19.25
C PHE A 32 -1.40 -3.16 18.86
N VAL A 33 -2.13 -4.24 19.05
CA VAL A 33 -3.56 -4.30 18.78
C VAL A 33 -4.26 -4.96 19.96
N ASP A 34 -5.24 -4.25 20.51
CA ASP A 34 -6.26 -4.80 21.40
C ASP A 34 -7.52 -5.07 20.56
N PRO A 35 -7.82 -6.33 20.19
CA PRO A 35 -8.97 -6.66 19.36
C PRO A 35 -10.31 -6.50 20.06
N TYR A 36 -10.31 -6.44 21.39
CA TYR A 36 -11.47 -6.28 22.25
C TYR A 36 -11.26 -5.17 23.26
N TRP A 37 -10.92 -3.99 22.76
CA TRP A 37 -10.84 -2.78 23.59
C TRP A 37 -12.20 -2.49 24.25
N THR A 38 -13.29 -2.82 23.56
CA THR A 38 -14.62 -2.95 24.16
C THR A 38 -15.14 -4.38 24.02
N VAL A 39 -16.11 -4.77 24.85
CA VAL A 39 -16.75 -6.11 24.80
C VAL A 39 -17.43 -6.38 23.46
N ASP A 40 -17.87 -5.33 22.76
CA ASP A 40 -18.53 -5.42 21.45
C ASP A 40 -17.56 -5.67 20.28
N GLY A 41 -16.28 -5.80 20.56
CA GLY A 41 -15.27 -6.10 19.54
C GLY A 41 -14.73 -4.87 18.81
N VAL A 42 -14.86 -3.67 19.38
CA VAL A 42 -14.14 -2.49 18.91
C VAL A 42 -12.66 -2.68 19.22
N SER A 43 -11.82 -2.65 18.18
CA SER A 43 -10.38 -2.81 18.31
C SER A 43 -9.68 -1.46 18.45
N LEU A 44 -8.59 -1.44 19.21
CA LEU A 44 -7.69 -0.30 19.33
C LEU A 44 -6.28 -0.73 18.97
N GLY A 45 -5.63 0.01 18.08
CA GLY A 45 -4.27 -0.28 17.64
C GLY A 45 -3.37 0.94 17.76
N TYR A 46 -2.10 0.68 18.04
CA TYR A 46 -1.02 1.65 17.99
C TYR A 46 0.07 1.13 17.09
N ASN A 47 0.69 2.01 16.33
CA ASN A 47 1.85 1.66 15.54
C ASN A 47 2.89 2.77 15.56
N ALA A 48 4.13 2.37 15.40
CA ALA A 48 5.26 3.27 15.18
C ALA A 48 6.18 2.63 14.14
N PHE A 49 6.77 3.44 13.28
CA PHE A 49 7.66 2.94 12.24
C PHE A 49 8.76 3.94 11.92
N TYR A 50 9.87 3.39 11.46
CA TYR A 50 10.94 4.11 10.79
C TYR A 50 11.29 3.36 9.50
N ARG A 51 11.35 4.08 8.39
CA ARG A 51 11.75 3.54 7.09
C ARG A 51 12.75 4.47 6.44
N ALA A 52 13.82 3.89 5.93
CA ALA A 52 14.75 4.58 5.06
C ALA A 52 14.87 3.77 3.76
N THR A 53 14.63 4.38 2.62
CA THR A 53 14.69 3.74 1.31
C THR A 53 15.58 4.54 0.39
N ASP A 54 16.56 3.89 -0.19
CA ASP A 54 17.48 4.45 -1.17
C ASP A 54 17.17 3.84 -2.54
N TYR A 55 16.51 4.62 -3.38
CA TYR A 55 16.07 4.17 -4.70
C TYR A 55 17.22 4.08 -5.72
N ASP A 56 18.33 4.75 -5.48
CA ASP A 56 19.53 4.62 -6.32
C ASP A 56 20.14 3.22 -6.29
N LYS A 57 19.92 2.49 -5.20
CA LYS A 57 20.41 1.13 -5.00
C LYS A 57 19.42 0.05 -5.40
N LEU A 58 18.20 0.44 -5.77
CA LEU A 58 17.23 -0.49 -6.33
C LEU A 58 17.55 -0.76 -7.80
N ASP A 59 17.58 -2.02 -8.19
CA ASP A 59 17.76 -2.46 -9.58
C ASP A 59 16.47 -2.27 -10.39
N TYR A 60 15.81 -1.13 -10.20
CA TYR A 60 14.62 -0.69 -10.92
C TYR A 60 14.91 0.59 -11.68
N ASP A 61 14.36 0.71 -12.88
CA ASP A 61 14.35 1.96 -13.64
C ASP A 61 13.35 2.95 -13.01
N VAL A 62 13.65 3.44 -11.82
CA VAL A 62 12.85 4.42 -11.07
C VAL A 62 13.72 5.65 -10.82
N SER A 63 13.07 6.80 -10.72
CA SER A 63 13.73 8.09 -10.45
C SER A 63 14.63 8.03 -9.21
N SER A 64 15.83 8.61 -9.34
CA SER A 64 16.84 8.62 -8.28
C SER A 64 16.47 9.53 -7.13
N TYR A 65 15.98 8.98 -6.04
CA TYR A 65 15.76 9.68 -4.77
C TYR A 65 15.73 8.70 -3.60
N SER A 66 15.88 9.22 -2.39
CA SER A 66 15.70 8.48 -1.15
C SER A 66 14.70 9.19 -0.26
N VAL A 67 13.93 8.42 0.49
CA VAL A 67 12.99 8.94 1.49
C VAL A 67 13.25 8.27 2.82
N ASP A 68 13.46 9.08 3.86
CA ASP A 68 13.49 8.61 5.24
C ASP A 68 12.18 9.04 5.91
N SER A 69 11.44 8.08 6.44
CA SER A 69 10.15 8.31 7.09
C SER A 69 10.16 7.82 8.53
N LEU A 70 9.70 8.67 9.44
CA LEU A 70 9.46 8.35 10.83
C LEU A 70 8.02 8.70 11.17
N GLY A 71 7.29 7.78 11.76
CA GLY A 71 5.91 8.08 12.10
C GLY A 71 5.28 7.09 13.05
N GLY A 72 4.04 7.37 13.38
CA GLY A 72 3.21 6.53 14.20
C GLY A 72 1.77 6.97 14.17
N GLY A 73 0.90 6.11 14.67
CA GLY A 73 -0.52 6.40 14.67
C GLY A 73 -1.32 5.54 15.61
N VAL A 74 -2.59 5.88 15.66
CA VAL A 74 -3.63 5.18 16.42
C VAL A 74 -4.76 4.83 15.45
N ASN A 75 -5.29 3.65 15.55
CA ASN A 75 -6.43 3.22 14.75
C ASN A 75 -7.48 2.51 15.60
N VAL A 76 -8.74 2.71 15.22
CA VAL A 76 -9.90 2.10 15.84
C VAL A 76 -10.67 1.34 14.78
N GLY A 77 -11.00 0.07 15.05
CA GLY A 77 -11.81 -0.76 14.19
C GLY A 77 -13.16 -1.03 14.83
N TYR A 78 -14.26 -0.70 14.13
CA TYR A 78 -15.63 -0.91 14.59
C TYR A 78 -16.34 -1.96 13.73
N PRO A 79 -16.74 -3.11 14.29
CA PRO A 79 -17.51 -4.11 13.56
C PRO A 79 -18.95 -3.62 13.35
N ILE A 80 -19.38 -3.51 12.08
CA ILE A 80 -20.77 -3.18 11.75
C ILE A 80 -21.63 -4.43 11.63
N SER A 81 -21.01 -5.51 11.19
CA SER A 81 -21.62 -6.84 11.06
C SER A 81 -20.56 -7.93 11.19
N GLU A 82 -20.92 -9.19 11.04
CA GLU A 82 -19.98 -10.31 11.03
C GLU A 82 -18.99 -10.26 9.85
N THR A 83 -19.36 -9.57 8.77
CA THR A 83 -18.57 -9.50 7.52
C THR A 83 -17.95 -8.13 7.25
N SER A 84 -18.41 -7.08 7.93
CA SER A 84 -18.04 -5.69 7.65
C SER A 84 -17.49 -4.97 8.86
N ARG A 85 -16.48 -4.11 8.62
CA ARG A 85 -15.87 -3.25 9.63
C ARG A 85 -15.66 -1.83 9.10
N LEU A 86 -15.77 -0.86 10.00
CA LEU A 86 -15.27 0.49 9.80
C LEU A 86 -13.93 0.64 10.53
N ASN A 87 -13.00 1.36 9.92
CA ASN A 87 -11.70 1.65 10.50
C ASN A 87 -11.44 3.14 10.44
N PHE A 88 -10.97 3.71 11.55
CA PHE A 88 -10.60 5.12 11.65
C PHE A 88 -9.19 5.21 12.18
N GLY A 89 -8.41 6.13 11.66
CA GLY A 89 -7.02 6.31 12.06
C GLY A 89 -6.62 7.77 12.13
N LEU A 90 -5.68 8.04 13.02
CA LEU A 90 -4.93 9.30 13.10
C LEU A 90 -3.45 8.95 13.13
N SER A 91 -2.66 9.62 12.33
CA SER A 91 -1.22 9.39 12.29
C SER A 91 -0.45 10.69 12.14
N ALA A 92 0.82 10.64 12.53
CA ALA A 92 1.80 11.69 12.30
C ALA A 92 3.03 11.06 11.64
N GLN A 93 3.55 11.71 10.62
CA GLN A 93 4.70 11.22 9.86
C GLN A 93 5.61 12.36 9.48
N GLN A 94 6.90 12.16 9.63
CA GLN A 94 7.94 13.05 9.14
C GLN A 94 8.69 12.37 8.00
N ASP A 95 8.77 13.03 6.86
CA ASP A 95 9.48 12.57 5.68
C ASP A 95 10.66 13.50 5.37
N LYS A 96 11.80 12.90 5.04
CA LYS A 96 13.00 13.60 4.57
C LYS A 96 13.38 13.07 3.21
N LEU A 97 13.34 13.95 2.22
CA LEU A 97 13.76 13.64 0.86
C LEU A 97 15.27 13.87 0.71
N LYS A 98 15.93 12.93 0.04
CA LYS A 98 17.31 13.04 -0.40
C LYS A 98 17.36 12.82 -1.90
N THR A 99 18.09 13.64 -2.61
CA THR A 99 18.21 13.59 -4.07
C THR A 99 19.64 13.30 -4.48
N GLY A 100 19.79 12.59 -5.61
CA GLY A 100 21.09 12.35 -6.24
C GLY A 100 21.45 13.42 -7.27
N SER A 101 22.60 13.27 -7.91
CA SER A 101 23.12 14.22 -8.93
C SER A 101 22.30 14.23 -10.22
N TYR A 102 21.53 13.18 -10.49
CA TYR A 102 20.74 12.96 -11.71
C TYR A 102 19.26 12.85 -11.43
N THR A 103 18.78 13.55 -10.41
CA THR A 103 17.36 13.59 -10.05
C THR A 103 16.53 14.22 -11.16
N VAL A 104 15.42 13.60 -11.50
CA VAL A 104 14.50 14.04 -12.57
C VAL A 104 13.89 15.41 -12.27
N GLU A 105 13.47 16.12 -13.32
CA GLU A 105 12.99 17.50 -13.21
C GLU A 105 11.75 17.64 -12.31
N GLU A 106 10.79 16.73 -12.40
CA GLU A 106 9.55 16.78 -11.61
C GLU A 106 9.84 16.75 -10.11
N ILE A 107 10.82 15.95 -9.67
CA ILE A 107 11.24 15.90 -8.26
C ILE A 107 11.92 17.20 -7.85
N MET A 108 12.78 17.75 -8.70
CA MET A 108 13.46 19.01 -8.42
C MET A 108 12.48 20.17 -8.33
N GLU A 109 11.51 20.25 -9.24
CA GLU A 109 10.45 21.26 -9.20
C GLU A 109 9.58 21.17 -7.95
N PHE A 110 9.24 19.95 -7.52
CA PHE A 110 8.50 19.74 -6.29
C PHE A 110 9.30 20.21 -5.06
N ILE A 111 10.58 19.88 -5.00
CA ILE A 111 11.49 20.30 -3.92
C ILE A 111 11.68 21.81 -3.88
N ASP A 112 11.78 22.45 -5.02
CA ASP A 112 11.92 23.91 -5.12
C ASP A 112 10.67 24.63 -4.58
N LYS A 113 9.49 24.04 -4.74
CA LYS A 113 8.22 24.59 -4.24
C LYS A 113 7.96 24.29 -2.78
N GLU A 114 8.19 23.04 -2.36
CA GLU A 114 7.72 22.51 -1.09
C GLU A 114 8.84 22.18 -0.09
N GLY A 115 10.12 22.16 -0.53
CA GLY A 115 11.27 21.80 0.29
C GLY A 115 11.52 20.28 0.36
N LYS A 116 12.37 19.84 1.30
CA LYS A 116 12.81 18.44 1.45
C LYS A 116 12.30 17.74 2.69
N ASN A 117 11.84 18.49 3.69
CA ASN A 117 11.40 17.96 4.96
C ASN A 117 9.93 18.29 5.16
N TYR A 118 9.13 17.28 5.47
CA TYR A 118 7.70 17.42 5.66
C TYR A 118 7.26 16.73 6.93
N THR A 119 6.43 17.39 7.72
CA THR A 119 5.69 16.78 8.84
C THR A 119 4.22 16.86 8.51
N ASN A 120 3.57 15.71 8.38
CA ASN A 120 2.17 15.61 8.01
C ASN A 120 1.39 14.84 9.08
N PHE A 121 0.22 15.35 9.39
CA PHE A 121 -0.78 14.68 10.21
C PHE A 121 -1.90 14.22 9.29
N LYS A 122 -2.30 12.95 9.43
CA LYS A 122 -3.29 12.33 8.54
C LYS A 122 -4.43 11.75 9.35
N ALA A 123 -5.63 11.87 8.80
CA ALA A 123 -6.82 11.16 9.24
C ALA A 123 -7.24 10.18 8.16
N SER A 124 -7.68 9.02 8.55
CA SER A 124 -8.20 8.01 7.64
C SER A 124 -9.55 7.47 8.10
N ALA A 125 -10.38 7.12 7.14
CA ALA A 125 -11.63 6.42 7.33
C ALA A 125 -11.71 5.30 6.29
N GLY A 126 -11.99 4.09 6.73
CA GLY A 126 -12.04 2.92 5.87
C GLY A 126 -13.25 2.06 6.15
N TRP A 127 -13.69 1.36 5.13
CA TRP A 127 -14.70 0.32 5.20
C TRP A 127 -14.15 -0.93 4.53
N SER A 128 -14.34 -2.08 5.16
CA SER A 128 -13.97 -3.36 4.61
C SER A 128 -15.07 -4.38 4.82
N GLU A 129 -15.24 -5.26 3.85
CA GLU A 129 -16.18 -6.37 3.88
C GLU A 129 -15.54 -7.61 3.28
N SER A 130 -15.78 -8.75 3.89
CA SER A 130 -15.34 -10.03 3.37
C SER A 130 -16.36 -11.13 3.66
N THR A 131 -16.82 -11.79 2.60
CA THR A 131 -17.68 -12.98 2.65
C THR A 131 -16.96 -14.22 2.11
N LEU A 132 -15.64 -14.16 1.95
CA LEU A 132 -14.84 -15.26 1.42
C LEU A 132 -15.00 -16.50 2.29
N ASN A 133 -15.19 -17.66 1.64
CA ASN A 133 -15.33 -18.94 2.32
C ASN A 133 -14.04 -19.45 2.98
N ARG A 134 -12.88 -18.91 2.57
CA ARG A 134 -11.54 -19.23 3.10
C ARG A 134 -10.63 -18.01 3.02
N GLY A 135 -9.69 -17.91 3.96
CA GLY A 135 -8.66 -16.86 3.93
C GLY A 135 -7.62 -17.08 2.83
N LEU A 136 -7.26 -18.34 2.58
CA LEU A 136 -6.37 -18.74 1.49
C LEU A 136 -7.13 -19.63 0.50
N MET A 137 -6.81 -19.46 -0.78
CA MET A 137 -7.40 -20.25 -1.88
C MET A 137 -8.94 -20.23 -1.87
N ALA A 138 -9.54 -19.08 -1.65
CA ALA A 138 -10.99 -18.92 -1.71
C ALA A 138 -11.55 -19.38 -3.05
N THR A 139 -12.76 -19.92 -3.02
CA THR A 139 -13.49 -20.41 -4.19
C THR A 139 -14.87 -19.75 -4.33
N ARG A 140 -15.30 -19.01 -3.31
CA ARG A 140 -16.62 -18.40 -3.23
C ARG A 140 -16.59 -17.15 -2.36
N GLY A 141 -17.44 -16.21 -2.69
CA GLY A 141 -17.63 -14.98 -1.93
C GLY A 141 -16.88 -13.80 -2.54
N HIS A 142 -16.87 -12.71 -1.81
CA HIS A 142 -16.20 -11.49 -2.24
C HIS A 142 -15.49 -10.82 -1.06
N SER A 143 -14.52 -9.98 -1.38
CA SER A 143 -13.96 -9.05 -0.42
C SER A 143 -13.77 -7.71 -1.08
N GLN A 144 -13.96 -6.64 -0.32
CA GLN A 144 -13.75 -5.28 -0.79
C GLN A 144 -13.33 -4.36 0.34
N SER A 145 -12.59 -3.34 -0.01
CA SER A 145 -12.19 -2.28 0.91
C SER A 145 -12.19 -0.94 0.22
N LEU A 146 -12.59 0.08 0.95
CA LEU A 146 -12.56 1.47 0.54
C LEU A 146 -11.90 2.27 1.65
N VAL A 147 -10.87 3.02 1.33
CA VAL A 147 -10.12 3.83 2.30
C VAL A 147 -9.96 5.25 1.76
N LEU A 148 -10.35 6.20 2.57
CA LEU A 148 -10.05 7.62 2.37
C LEU A 148 -9.01 8.04 3.41
N GLU A 149 -7.92 8.60 2.96
CA GLU A 149 -6.90 9.22 3.79
C GLU A 149 -6.68 10.66 3.35
N SER A 150 -6.59 11.56 4.29
CA SER A 150 -6.32 12.98 4.02
C SER A 150 -5.39 13.56 5.07
N THR A 151 -4.50 14.45 4.67
CA THR A 151 -3.80 15.31 5.60
C THR A 151 -4.80 16.25 6.29
N ILE A 152 -4.47 16.66 7.50
CA ILE A 152 -5.31 17.57 8.30
C ILE A 152 -4.53 18.87 8.58
N PRO A 153 -5.20 19.95 9.01
CA PRO A 153 -4.55 21.22 9.32
C PRO A 153 -3.37 21.06 10.29
N GLY A 154 -2.30 21.78 10.00
CA GLY A 154 -1.01 21.66 10.70
C GLY A 154 0.01 20.80 9.95
N SER A 155 -0.38 20.17 8.85
CA SER A 155 0.51 19.45 7.96
C SER A 155 1.25 20.40 7.03
N ASP A 156 2.49 20.03 6.67
CA ASP A 156 3.30 20.79 5.71
C ASP A 156 2.78 20.64 4.27
N LEU A 157 2.24 19.48 3.94
CA LEU A 157 1.62 19.20 2.64
C LEU A 157 0.13 18.91 2.83
N SER A 158 -0.65 19.24 1.80
CA SER A 158 -2.09 19.02 1.78
C SER A 158 -2.48 18.15 0.59
N PHE A 159 -2.88 16.92 0.85
CA PHE A 159 -3.34 15.97 -0.16
C PHE A 159 -4.28 14.93 0.44
N TYR A 160 -5.01 14.23 -0.41
CA TYR A 160 -5.85 13.11 -0.02
C TYR A 160 -5.70 11.95 -1.00
N ARG A 161 -6.05 10.76 -0.53
CA ARG A 161 -6.08 9.53 -1.31
C ARG A 161 -7.39 8.81 -1.09
N LEU A 162 -7.93 8.26 -2.15
CA LEU A 162 -9.09 7.37 -2.12
C LEU A 162 -8.69 6.07 -2.82
N ASP A 163 -8.68 4.98 -2.08
CA ASP A 163 -8.27 3.67 -2.57
C ASP A 163 -9.43 2.68 -2.43
N TYR A 164 -9.74 1.98 -3.51
CA TYR A 164 -10.69 0.87 -3.52
C TYR A 164 -10.01 -0.38 -4.04
N SER A 165 -10.21 -1.49 -3.34
CA SER A 165 -9.80 -2.82 -3.78
C SER A 165 -10.95 -3.79 -3.63
N GLY A 166 -11.20 -4.58 -4.66
CA GLY A 166 -12.29 -5.55 -4.66
C GLY A 166 -11.95 -6.81 -5.40
N GLN A 167 -12.49 -7.94 -4.93
CA GLN A 167 -12.41 -9.22 -5.62
C GLN A 167 -13.66 -10.06 -5.38
N ILE A 168 -14.01 -10.85 -6.37
CA ILE A 168 -15.14 -11.76 -6.34
C ILE A 168 -14.66 -13.12 -6.83
N PHE A 169 -15.01 -14.17 -6.09
CA PHE A 169 -14.81 -15.56 -6.49
C PHE A 169 -16.16 -16.20 -6.81
N ALA A 170 -16.34 -16.60 -8.05
CA ALA A 170 -17.55 -17.22 -8.55
C ALA A 170 -17.25 -18.68 -8.95
N PRO A 171 -17.73 -19.68 -8.19
CA PRO A 171 -17.55 -21.07 -8.56
C PRO A 171 -18.35 -21.40 -9.82
N LEU A 172 -17.68 -21.90 -10.86
CA LEU A 172 -18.32 -22.40 -12.08
C LEU A 172 -18.69 -23.89 -11.93
N THR A 173 -17.78 -24.63 -11.36
CA THR A 173 -17.96 -26.06 -11.01
C THR A 173 -17.27 -26.35 -9.68
N SER A 174 -17.29 -27.58 -9.23
CA SER A 174 -16.53 -28.00 -8.05
C SER A 174 -15.03 -27.77 -8.16
N ASN A 175 -14.48 -27.70 -9.36
CA ASN A 175 -13.04 -27.60 -9.61
C ASN A 175 -12.62 -26.28 -10.25
N TYR A 176 -13.53 -25.53 -10.88
CA TYR A 176 -13.23 -24.30 -11.58
C TYR A 176 -13.90 -23.11 -10.92
N THR A 177 -13.11 -22.06 -10.68
CA THR A 177 -13.56 -20.82 -10.07
C THR A 177 -13.10 -19.64 -10.92
N LEU A 178 -13.99 -18.70 -11.21
CA LEU A 178 -13.62 -17.40 -11.75
C LEU A 178 -13.33 -16.43 -10.63
N ARG A 179 -12.22 -15.72 -10.76
CA ARG A 179 -11.86 -14.60 -9.89
C ARG A 179 -11.85 -13.31 -10.72
N PHE A 180 -12.62 -12.34 -10.28
CA PHE A 180 -12.55 -10.97 -10.76
C PHE A 180 -11.89 -10.12 -9.68
N HIS A 181 -10.97 -9.27 -10.05
CA HIS A 181 -10.36 -8.33 -9.12
C HIS A 181 -10.18 -6.97 -9.77
N THR A 182 -10.24 -5.92 -8.96
CA THR A 182 -9.98 -4.55 -9.39
C THR A 182 -9.37 -3.75 -8.25
N ASP A 183 -8.45 -2.86 -8.61
CA ASP A 183 -7.89 -1.84 -7.74
C ASP A 183 -8.05 -0.49 -8.42
N LEU A 184 -8.65 0.43 -7.70
CA LEU A 184 -8.88 1.81 -8.12
C LEU A 184 -8.22 2.73 -7.11
N GLY A 185 -7.52 3.75 -7.60
CA GLY A 185 -6.89 4.75 -6.75
C GLY A 185 -7.03 6.14 -7.36
N TYR A 186 -7.27 7.09 -6.51
CA TYR A 186 -7.25 8.51 -6.86
C TYR A 186 -6.61 9.30 -5.74
N ALA A 187 -5.65 10.12 -6.07
CA ALA A 187 -5.01 11.02 -5.12
C ALA A 187 -4.82 12.39 -5.74
N GLU A 188 -4.96 13.44 -4.94
CA GLU A 188 -4.81 14.80 -5.40
C GLU A 188 -4.37 15.71 -4.25
N SER A 189 -3.67 16.78 -4.59
CA SER A 189 -3.34 17.86 -3.66
C SER A 189 -4.50 18.82 -3.51
N TYR A 190 -4.50 19.58 -2.42
CA TYR A 190 -5.42 20.68 -2.18
C TYR A 190 -4.75 21.83 -1.43
N GLY A 191 -5.45 22.93 -1.28
CA GLY A 191 -4.95 24.09 -0.54
C GLY A 191 -3.73 24.73 -1.19
N SER A 192 -2.68 24.94 -0.42
CA SER A 192 -1.44 25.57 -0.86
C SER A 192 -0.46 24.63 -1.55
N THR A 193 -0.67 23.34 -1.48
CA THR A 193 0.16 22.32 -2.15
C THR A 193 -0.24 22.24 -3.62
N SER A 194 0.69 22.53 -4.52
CA SER A 194 0.40 22.69 -5.96
C SER A 194 0.16 21.38 -6.70
N GLU A 195 0.76 20.30 -6.24
CA GLU A 195 0.68 18.99 -6.88
C GLU A 195 0.81 17.87 -5.85
N LEU A 196 0.30 16.69 -6.19
CA LEU A 196 0.46 15.51 -5.35
C LEU A 196 1.95 15.22 -5.14
N PRO A 197 2.40 14.98 -3.88
CA PRO A 197 3.77 14.54 -3.65
C PRO A 197 4.10 13.31 -4.50
N PHE A 198 5.18 13.35 -5.26
CA PHE A 198 5.55 12.30 -6.21
C PHE A 198 5.71 10.92 -5.57
N TYR A 199 6.11 10.85 -4.32
CA TYR A 199 6.24 9.59 -3.56
C TYR A 199 4.88 8.99 -3.14
N GLU A 200 3.79 9.70 -3.35
CA GLU A 200 2.42 9.20 -3.19
C GLU A 200 1.79 8.72 -4.50
N ASN A 201 2.50 8.84 -5.62
CA ASN A 201 2.03 8.38 -6.93
C ASN A 201 1.74 6.88 -6.95
N TYR A 202 0.76 6.51 -7.76
CA TYR A 202 0.43 5.11 -8.05
C TYR A 202 1.30 4.59 -9.19
N TYR A 203 1.67 3.31 -9.07
CA TYR A 203 2.39 2.55 -10.09
C TYR A 203 1.61 1.31 -10.48
N ALA A 204 1.77 0.86 -11.72
CA ALA A 204 1.20 -0.37 -12.23
C ALA A 204 2.21 -1.15 -13.07
N GLY A 205 2.00 -2.45 -13.18
CA GLY A 205 2.86 -3.40 -13.86
C GLY A 205 3.47 -4.41 -12.90
N GLY A 206 3.74 -5.61 -13.40
CA GLY A 206 4.33 -6.70 -12.64
C GLY A 206 3.36 -7.80 -12.28
N PHE A 207 3.89 -8.85 -11.66
CA PHE A 207 3.15 -10.08 -11.36
C PHE A 207 1.90 -9.86 -10.48
N ASN A 208 2.00 -8.97 -9.50
CA ASN A 208 0.90 -8.66 -8.57
C ASN A 208 0.02 -7.48 -9.03
N SER A 209 0.25 -6.95 -10.22
CA SER A 209 -0.47 -5.82 -10.77
C SER A 209 -0.96 -6.16 -12.19
N VAL A 210 -0.26 -5.74 -13.23
CA VAL A 210 -0.57 -6.08 -14.61
C VAL A 210 0.49 -7.05 -15.12
N ARG A 211 0.16 -8.33 -15.18
CA ARG A 211 1.06 -9.39 -15.61
C ARG A 211 1.47 -9.20 -17.08
N GLY A 212 2.69 -9.60 -17.41
CA GLY A 212 3.27 -9.38 -18.74
C GLY A 212 4.02 -8.07 -18.90
N PHE A 213 3.94 -7.17 -17.93
CA PHE A 213 4.72 -5.94 -17.86
C PHE A 213 5.74 -6.01 -16.73
N LYS A 214 6.86 -5.29 -16.89
CA LYS A 214 7.87 -5.13 -15.83
C LYS A 214 7.24 -4.43 -14.63
N ASP A 215 7.71 -4.75 -13.44
CA ASP A 215 7.24 -4.14 -12.20
C ASP A 215 7.30 -2.61 -12.27
N SER A 216 6.20 -1.96 -11.87
CA SER A 216 6.07 -0.50 -11.81
C SER A 216 6.41 0.25 -13.10
N SER A 217 6.28 -0.41 -14.26
CA SER A 217 6.74 0.13 -15.54
C SER A 217 5.69 0.91 -16.34
N LEU A 218 4.42 0.81 -15.95
CA LEU A 218 3.31 1.47 -16.64
C LEU A 218 3.06 2.89 -16.10
N GLY A 219 2.45 3.72 -16.94
CA GLY A 219 2.04 5.07 -16.57
C GLY A 219 3.00 6.17 -17.03
N PRO A 220 2.83 7.38 -16.51
CA PRO A 220 3.62 8.54 -16.87
C PRO A 220 5.14 8.34 -16.69
N ARG A 221 5.89 9.02 -17.53
CA ARG A 221 7.35 9.00 -17.52
C ARG A 221 7.90 10.33 -17.02
N SER A 222 9.05 10.25 -16.34
CA SER A 222 9.78 11.42 -15.87
C SER A 222 10.48 12.15 -17.01
N THR A 223 10.77 13.43 -16.78
CA THR A 223 11.64 14.25 -17.63
C THR A 223 13.09 14.09 -17.18
N PRO A 224 14.04 13.82 -18.09
CA PRO A 224 15.45 13.71 -17.75
C PRO A 224 15.98 14.93 -17.00
N SER A 225 16.97 14.69 -16.16
CA SER A 225 17.67 15.75 -15.45
C SER A 225 18.37 16.70 -16.42
N LYS A 226 18.38 18.00 -16.11
CA LYS A 226 19.20 18.99 -16.85
C LYS A 226 20.68 18.68 -16.84
N SER A 227 21.14 17.97 -15.81
CA SER A 227 22.54 17.52 -15.68
C SER A 227 22.86 16.32 -16.57
N ASP A 228 21.86 15.58 -17.03
CA ASP A 228 21.98 14.44 -17.94
C ASP A 228 20.76 14.39 -18.89
N PRO A 229 20.74 15.23 -19.94
CA PRO A 229 19.62 15.28 -20.89
C PRO A 229 19.42 13.99 -21.69
N ASP A 230 20.45 13.15 -21.78
CA ASP A 230 20.39 11.86 -22.48
C ASP A 230 19.87 10.71 -21.61
N GLN A 231 19.55 10.99 -20.34
CA GLN A 231 18.93 10.04 -19.43
C GLN A 231 17.59 9.54 -20.01
N LYS A 232 17.38 8.23 -19.96
CA LYS A 232 16.09 7.66 -20.40
C LYS A 232 14.97 8.09 -19.44
N PRO A 233 13.80 8.51 -19.97
CA PRO A 233 12.63 8.74 -19.14
C PRO A 233 12.25 7.52 -18.33
N LEU A 234 12.15 7.68 -17.01
CA LEU A 234 11.86 6.60 -16.06
C LEU A 234 10.39 6.58 -15.68
N PRO A 235 9.81 5.44 -15.23
CA PRO A 235 8.48 5.41 -14.66
C PRO A 235 8.39 6.37 -13.46
N PHE A 236 7.38 7.24 -13.47
CA PHE A 236 7.19 8.25 -12.43
C PHE A 236 5.90 8.06 -11.63
N GLY A 237 5.00 7.22 -12.15
CA GLY A 237 3.69 7.00 -11.56
C GLY A 237 2.70 8.12 -11.87
N GLY A 238 1.50 8.00 -11.36
CA GLY A 238 0.41 8.96 -11.58
C GLY A 238 -0.51 9.07 -10.39
N ASN A 239 -1.43 10.01 -10.44
CA ASN A 239 -2.41 10.28 -9.38
C ASN A 239 -3.71 9.47 -9.53
N VAL A 240 -3.84 8.70 -10.60
CA VAL A 240 -4.99 7.80 -10.84
C VAL A 240 -4.50 6.39 -11.13
N LEU A 241 -5.08 5.41 -10.46
CA LEU A 241 -4.87 4.00 -10.72
C LEU A 241 -6.18 3.35 -11.12
N ILE A 242 -6.19 2.65 -12.24
CA ILE A 242 -7.29 1.77 -12.66
C ILE A 242 -6.65 0.49 -13.16
N GLN A 243 -6.82 -0.58 -12.41
CA GLN A 243 -6.37 -1.90 -12.83
C GLN A 243 -7.38 -2.96 -12.43
N GLY A 244 -7.36 -4.07 -13.12
CA GLY A 244 -8.22 -5.21 -12.83
C GLY A 244 -7.88 -6.40 -13.71
N GLY A 245 -8.45 -7.53 -13.38
CA GLY A 245 -8.22 -8.75 -14.12
C GLY A 245 -9.28 -9.81 -13.85
N VAL A 246 -9.26 -10.80 -14.71
CA VAL A 246 -10.10 -12.00 -14.61
C VAL A 246 -9.18 -13.20 -14.63
N GLU A 247 -9.38 -14.11 -13.71
CA GLU A 247 -8.59 -15.33 -13.62
C GLU A 247 -9.51 -16.56 -13.56
N LEU A 248 -9.16 -17.59 -14.31
CA LEU A 248 -9.75 -18.91 -14.16
C LEU A 248 -8.85 -19.75 -13.26
N LEU A 249 -9.37 -20.14 -12.11
CA LEU A 249 -8.67 -20.91 -11.10
C LEU A 249 -9.11 -22.36 -11.15
N PHE A 250 -8.17 -23.29 -11.13
CA PHE A 250 -8.44 -24.71 -11.15
C PHE A 250 -7.35 -25.51 -10.39
N PRO A 251 -7.65 -26.74 -9.97
CA PRO A 251 -6.67 -27.60 -9.30
C PRO A 251 -5.48 -27.87 -10.20
N MET A 252 -4.28 -27.93 -9.62
CA MET A 252 -3.08 -28.24 -10.39
C MET A 252 -3.17 -29.67 -10.92
N PRO A 253 -3.05 -29.89 -12.26
CA PRO A 253 -3.08 -31.23 -12.84
C PRO A 253 -1.97 -32.10 -12.24
N PHE A 254 -2.26 -33.39 -12.07
CA PHE A 254 -1.32 -34.43 -11.62
C PHE A 254 -0.81 -34.32 -10.18
N VAL A 255 -1.32 -33.42 -9.37
CA VAL A 255 -0.99 -33.29 -7.95
C VAL A 255 -2.08 -33.94 -7.11
N LYS A 256 -1.71 -34.90 -6.24
CA LYS A 256 -2.66 -35.59 -5.37
C LYS A 256 -3.14 -34.72 -4.20
N ASP A 257 -2.27 -33.92 -3.62
CA ASP A 257 -2.64 -32.96 -2.57
C ASP A 257 -2.87 -31.57 -3.16
N GLN A 258 -4.12 -31.26 -3.39
CA GLN A 258 -4.56 -30.00 -4.02
C GLN A 258 -4.80 -28.87 -3.00
N ARG A 259 -4.51 -29.10 -1.73
CA ARG A 259 -4.77 -28.11 -0.66
C ARG A 259 -3.78 -26.95 -0.68
N SER A 260 -2.60 -27.19 -1.22
CA SER A 260 -1.47 -26.23 -1.20
C SER A 260 -1.17 -25.60 -2.55
N LEU A 261 -1.73 -26.12 -3.65
CA LEU A 261 -1.40 -25.70 -5.02
C LEU A 261 -2.66 -25.47 -5.85
N ARG A 262 -2.70 -24.32 -6.52
CA ARG A 262 -3.79 -23.96 -7.44
C ARG A 262 -3.21 -23.30 -8.70
N THR A 263 -3.75 -23.63 -9.83
CA THR A 263 -3.36 -23.06 -11.13
C THR A 263 -4.28 -21.90 -11.46
N ALA A 264 -3.74 -20.87 -12.08
CA ALA A 264 -4.50 -19.73 -12.58
C ALA A 264 -4.16 -19.48 -14.05
N LEU A 265 -5.21 -19.28 -14.86
CA LEU A 265 -5.12 -18.73 -16.21
C LEU A 265 -5.68 -17.31 -16.18
N PHE A 266 -4.93 -16.34 -16.73
CA PHE A 266 -5.24 -14.90 -16.70
C PHE A 266 -5.08 -14.26 -18.08
#